data_2cdbed01cbd4c1832ab9415077fc3b2d
#
_entry.id   2cdbed01cbd4c1832ab9415077fc3b2d
#
_cell.length_a   1.000
_cell.length_b   1.000
_cell.length_c   1.000
_cell.angle_alpha   90.00
_cell.angle_beta   90.00
_cell.angle_gamma   90.00
#
_symmetry.space_group_name_H-M   'P 1'
#
loop_
_entity.id
_entity.type
_entity.pdbx_description
1 polymer ?
#
loop_
_entity_poly.entity_id
_entity_poly.type
_entity_poly.pdbx_seq_one_letter_code
_entity_poly.pdbx_strand_id
1 'polypeptide(L)'
;GVQSAMPLDVMADYFTGLVGKNASVSKHDLANTLARYLGKDKELTNEMLKSISNKMKYQSVQLFIEEPEQNLYPDSQRNLTINLVCALKQAMPKGRGDSMLVMTTHSPYILSTLNVLIAEAYAMDAKPKSDKLRNIVNKECLFPLSAYSAYYIQEDGKFADIIDKDITMISGNELDGVSDWVDDKIARINAVLYGED
;
A
#
# COMPACT_ATOMS: atom_id res chain seq x y z
N GLY A 1 11.00 -9.14 -16.61
CA GLY A 1 10.68 -8.78 -15.21
C GLY A 1 10.75 -7.28 -14.96
N VAL A 2 11.91 -6.64 -15.19
CA VAL A 2 12.06 -5.19 -14.97
C VAL A 2 11.13 -4.36 -15.87
N GLN A 3 10.91 -4.78 -17.11
CA GLN A 3 10.02 -4.08 -18.05
C GLN A 3 8.54 -4.12 -17.64
N SER A 4 8.11 -5.10 -16.85
CA SER A 4 6.72 -5.22 -16.39
C SER A 4 6.43 -4.40 -15.13
N ALA A 5 7.44 -4.19 -14.25
CA ALA A 5 7.30 -3.38 -13.03
C ALA A 5 7.36 -1.87 -13.33
N MET A 6 8.20 -1.47 -14.29
CA MET A 6 8.45 -0.06 -14.60
C MET A 6 7.17 0.76 -14.87
N PRO A 7 6.17 0.29 -15.62
CA PRO A 7 4.94 1.06 -15.81
C PRO A 7 4.17 1.33 -14.51
N LEU A 8 4.12 0.36 -13.59
CA LEU A 8 3.41 0.51 -12.31
C LEU A 8 4.13 1.49 -11.39
N ASP A 9 5.46 1.42 -11.29
CA ASP A 9 6.27 2.36 -10.52
C ASP A 9 6.08 3.80 -11.04
N VAL A 10 6.21 4.00 -12.37
CA VAL A 10 6.05 5.32 -12.99
C VAL A 10 4.63 5.86 -12.79
N MET A 11 3.61 5.03 -12.90
CA MET A 11 2.22 5.45 -12.67
C MET A 11 1.98 5.80 -11.19
N ALA A 12 2.49 5.00 -10.26
CA ALA A 12 2.36 5.27 -8.84
C ALA A 12 3.04 6.59 -8.46
N ASP A 13 4.27 6.81 -8.90
CA ASP A 13 5.01 8.06 -8.67
C ASP A 13 4.31 9.26 -9.30
N TYR A 14 3.78 9.11 -10.51
CA TYR A 14 3.04 10.18 -11.18
C TYR A 14 1.78 10.57 -10.39
N PHE A 15 0.90 9.62 -10.08
CA PHE A 15 -0.35 9.92 -9.40
C PHE A 15 -0.14 10.39 -7.96
N THR A 16 0.77 9.79 -7.21
CA THR A 16 1.11 10.27 -5.85
C THR A 16 1.76 11.64 -5.89
N GLY A 17 2.55 11.92 -6.93
CA GLY A 17 3.17 13.22 -7.17
C GLY A 17 2.17 14.34 -7.52
N LEU A 18 0.93 14.03 -7.91
CA LEU A 18 -0.13 15.02 -8.15
C LEU A 18 -0.76 15.53 -6.85
N VAL A 19 -0.74 14.75 -5.77
CA VAL A 19 -1.36 15.12 -4.49
C VAL A 19 -0.78 16.44 -3.99
N GLY A 20 -1.63 17.38 -3.62
CA GLY A 20 -1.27 18.74 -3.23
C GLY A 20 -0.98 19.70 -4.39
N LYS A 21 -0.87 19.23 -5.63
CA LYS A 21 -0.76 20.08 -6.82
C LYS A 21 -2.13 20.58 -7.28
N ASN A 22 -2.16 21.69 -8.02
CA ASN A 22 -3.39 22.20 -8.58
C ASN A 22 -3.98 21.22 -9.59
N ALA A 23 -5.26 20.89 -9.42
CA ALA A 23 -6.00 20.17 -10.44
C ALA A 23 -6.20 21.05 -11.66
N SER A 24 -6.26 20.44 -12.84
CA SER A 24 -6.65 21.14 -14.06
C SER A 24 -8.16 21.41 -13.99
N VAL A 25 -8.53 22.61 -13.53
CA VAL A 25 -9.93 23.03 -13.37
C VAL A 25 -10.34 23.84 -14.58
N SER A 26 -11.49 23.51 -15.16
CA SER A 26 -12.02 24.28 -16.27
C SER A 26 -12.38 25.70 -15.81
N LYS A 27 -12.30 26.70 -16.72
CA LYS A 27 -12.74 28.09 -16.42
C LYS A 27 -14.20 28.14 -15.94
N HIS A 28 -15.03 27.24 -16.43
CA HIS A 28 -16.45 27.15 -16.06
C HIS A 28 -16.63 26.65 -14.62
N ASP A 29 -15.87 25.62 -14.19
CA ASP A 29 -15.93 25.09 -12.82
C ASP A 29 -15.39 26.11 -11.81
N LEU A 30 -14.34 26.84 -12.23
CA LEU A 30 -13.81 27.95 -11.45
C LEU A 30 -14.86 29.04 -11.24
N ALA A 31 -15.50 29.46 -12.32
CA ALA A 31 -16.56 30.49 -12.28
C ALA A 31 -17.74 30.02 -11.40
N ASN A 32 -18.20 28.78 -11.53
CA ASN A 32 -19.28 28.24 -10.73
C ASN A 32 -18.88 28.13 -9.23
N THR A 33 -17.65 27.77 -8.95
CA THR A 33 -17.14 27.70 -7.58
C THR A 33 -17.08 29.12 -6.98
N LEU A 34 -16.54 30.07 -7.70
CA LEU A 34 -16.52 31.49 -7.29
C LEU A 34 -17.92 32.07 -7.09
N ALA A 35 -18.85 31.78 -7.98
CA ALA A 35 -20.24 32.27 -7.87
C ALA A 35 -20.96 31.74 -6.62
N ARG A 36 -20.67 30.48 -6.21
CA ARG A 36 -21.21 29.90 -4.95
C ARG A 36 -20.68 30.59 -3.69
N TYR A 37 -19.43 31.07 -3.72
CA TYR A 37 -18.78 31.71 -2.57
C TYR A 37 -19.06 33.22 -2.50
N LEU A 38 -19.21 33.87 -3.64
CA LEU A 38 -19.29 35.35 -3.70
C LEU A 38 -20.64 35.89 -3.37
N GLY A 39 -21.76 35.14 -3.54
CA GLY A 39 -23.06 35.77 -3.37
C GLY A 39 -23.01 37.22 -3.87
N LYS A 40 -24.05 37.82 -4.35
CA LYS A 40 -24.03 39.06 -5.12
C LYS A 40 -23.33 40.29 -4.49
N ASP A 41 -22.91 40.24 -3.20
CA ASP A 41 -22.45 41.45 -2.47
C ASP A 41 -21.31 41.22 -1.46
N LYS A 42 -20.44 40.23 -1.63
CA LYS A 42 -19.32 39.97 -0.66
C LYS A 42 -17.95 40.06 -1.32
N GLU A 43 -17.08 40.89 -0.74
CA GLU A 43 -15.64 40.89 -1.07
C GLU A 43 -14.99 39.55 -0.70
N LEU A 44 -14.11 39.06 -1.59
CA LEU A 44 -13.31 37.87 -1.38
C LEU A 44 -12.29 38.09 -0.26
N THR A 45 -12.49 37.45 0.86
CA THR A 45 -11.47 37.43 1.93
C THR A 45 -10.29 36.48 1.59
N ASN A 46 -9.11 36.75 2.17
CA ASN A 46 -7.95 35.87 2.02
C ASN A 46 -8.23 34.41 2.45
N GLU A 47 -9.14 34.23 3.41
CA GLU A 47 -9.56 32.89 3.88
C GLU A 47 -10.40 32.16 2.84
N MET A 48 -11.31 32.89 2.16
CA MET A 48 -12.10 32.34 1.06
C MET A 48 -11.20 31.96 -0.12
N LEU A 49 -10.23 32.79 -0.49
CA LEU A 49 -9.26 32.49 -1.54
C LEU A 49 -8.42 31.25 -1.21
N LYS A 50 -7.96 31.10 0.04
CA LYS A 50 -7.28 29.89 0.50
C LYS A 50 -8.17 28.65 0.44
N SER A 51 -9.43 28.77 0.85
CA SER A 51 -10.40 27.66 0.80
C SER A 51 -10.65 27.21 -0.63
N ILE A 52 -10.85 28.15 -1.55
CA ILE A 52 -11.04 27.87 -2.98
C ILE A 52 -9.80 27.23 -3.58
N SER A 53 -8.62 27.80 -3.34
CA SER A 53 -7.34 27.25 -3.81
C SER A 53 -7.10 25.84 -3.32
N ASN A 54 -7.44 25.54 -2.07
CA ASN A 54 -7.30 24.20 -1.52
C ASN A 54 -8.26 23.18 -2.15
N LYS A 55 -9.48 23.59 -2.49
CA LYS A 55 -10.46 22.73 -3.20
C LYS A 55 -10.07 22.44 -4.64
N MET A 56 -9.15 23.20 -5.22
CA MET A 56 -8.63 23.01 -6.57
C MET A 56 -7.40 22.11 -6.63
N LYS A 57 -6.93 21.59 -5.49
CA LYS A 57 -5.81 20.67 -5.44
C LYS A 57 -6.31 19.23 -5.37
N TYR A 58 -5.53 18.31 -5.93
CA TYR A 58 -5.73 16.90 -5.66
C TYR A 58 -5.51 16.65 -4.17
N GLN A 59 -6.50 16.07 -3.50
CA GLN A 59 -6.51 15.93 -2.04
C GLN A 59 -5.99 14.57 -1.58
N SER A 60 -6.17 13.54 -2.39
CA SER A 60 -5.76 12.17 -2.11
C SER A 60 -5.54 11.41 -3.41
N VAL A 61 -4.92 10.26 -3.30
CA VAL A 61 -4.80 9.27 -4.37
C VAL A 61 -5.30 7.93 -3.86
N GLN A 62 -6.04 7.22 -4.71
CA GLN A 62 -6.46 5.84 -4.47
C GLN A 62 -5.91 4.99 -5.60
N LEU A 63 -5.03 4.07 -5.28
CA LEU A 63 -4.42 3.14 -6.21
C LEU A 63 -5.02 1.76 -5.99
N PHE A 64 -5.57 1.17 -7.04
CA PHE A 64 -6.06 -0.20 -7.07
C PHE A 64 -5.22 -0.97 -8.08
N ILE A 65 -4.46 -1.93 -7.60
CA ILE A 65 -3.52 -2.71 -8.41
C ILE A 65 -3.86 -4.18 -8.24
N GLU A 66 -4.13 -4.83 -9.36
CA GLU A 66 -4.46 -6.24 -9.41
C GLU A 66 -3.21 -7.03 -9.80
N GLU A 67 -2.85 -8.02 -8.98
CA GLU A 67 -1.73 -8.94 -9.19
C GLU A 67 -0.44 -8.24 -9.67
N PRO A 68 0.14 -7.29 -8.90
CA PRO A 68 1.32 -6.55 -9.33
C PRO A 68 2.56 -7.44 -9.56
N GLU A 69 2.53 -8.68 -9.07
CA GLU A 69 3.57 -9.68 -9.24
C GLU A 69 3.65 -10.30 -10.63
N GLN A 70 2.65 -10.11 -11.48
CA GLN A 70 2.60 -10.80 -12.79
C GLN A 70 3.87 -10.58 -13.60
N ASN A 71 4.47 -11.69 -14.06
CA ASN A 71 5.70 -11.72 -14.85
C ASN A 71 6.93 -11.08 -14.18
N LEU A 72 6.94 -10.95 -12.83
CA LEU A 72 8.06 -10.43 -12.07
C LEU A 72 8.81 -11.53 -11.31
N TYR A 73 10.13 -11.44 -11.29
CA TYR A 73 10.97 -12.23 -10.39
C TYR A 73 10.80 -11.75 -8.93
N PRO A 74 11.08 -12.61 -7.91
CA PRO A 74 10.92 -12.26 -6.51
C PRO A 74 11.55 -10.92 -6.08
N ASP A 75 12.78 -10.66 -6.51
CA ASP A 75 13.46 -9.40 -6.21
C ASP A 75 12.74 -8.18 -6.81
N SER A 76 12.18 -8.34 -8.00
CA SER A 76 11.41 -7.27 -8.66
C SER A 76 10.07 -7.03 -7.94
N GLN A 77 9.41 -8.09 -7.46
CA GLN A 77 8.19 -7.98 -6.67
C GLN A 77 8.44 -7.25 -5.35
N ARG A 78 9.53 -7.60 -4.64
CA ARG A 78 9.96 -6.89 -3.43
C ARG A 78 10.16 -5.40 -3.69
N ASN A 79 10.95 -5.06 -4.72
CA ASN A 79 11.27 -3.68 -5.02
C ASN A 79 10.02 -2.88 -5.41
N LEU A 80 9.15 -3.45 -6.24
CA LEU A 80 7.87 -2.84 -6.62
C LEU A 80 7.00 -2.56 -5.39
N THR A 81 6.86 -3.54 -4.48
CA THR A 81 6.07 -3.39 -3.26
C THR A 81 6.60 -2.25 -2.38
N ILE A 82 7.92 -2.18 -2.18
CA ILE A 82 8.56 -1.10 -1.43
C ILE A 82 8.26 0.25 -2.09
N ASN A 83 8.45 0.36 -3.40
CA ASN A 83 8.23 1.62 -4.15
C ASN A 83 6.78 2.10 -4.05
N LEU A 84 5.80 1.19 -4.19
CA LEU A 84 4.37 1.52 -4.06
C LEU A 84 4.02 2.04 -2.66
N VAL A 85 4.53 1.40 -1.61
CA VAL A 85 4.31 1.81 -0.21
C VAL A 85 4.99 3.16 0.07
N CYS A 86 6.22 3.36 -0.41
CA CYS A 86 6.94 4.64 -0.28
C CYS A 86 6.21 5.77 -1.02
N ALA A 87 5.76 5.54 -2.24
CA ALA A 87 5.04 6.53 -3.03
C ALA A 87 3.75 6.97 -2.30
N LEU A 88 2.98 6.01 -1.75
CA LEU A 88 1.80 6.31 -0.94
C LEU A 88 2.16 7.15 0.29
N LYS A 89 3.21 6.76 1.03
CA LYS A 89 3.68 7.48 2.23
C LYS A 89 4.05 8.92 1.93
N GLN A 90 4.70 9.17 0.81
CA GLN A 90 5.09 10.51 0.37
C GLN A 90 3.91 11.37 -0.07
N ALA A 91 2.82 10.76 -0.53
CA ALA A 91 1.61 11.48 -0.93
C ALA A 91 0.79 11.97 0.27
N MET A 92 0.72 11.20 1.34
CA MET A 92 -0.17 11.47 2.49
C MET A 92 0.01 12.85 3.13
N PRO A 93 1.24 13.37 3.38
CA PRO A 93 1.42 14.68 3.99
C PRO A 93 1.03 15.86 3.08
N LYS A 94 0.90 15.63 1.77
CA LYS A 94 0.67 16.67 0.75
C LYS A 94 -0.81 16.93 0.52
N GLY A 95 -1.66 15.94 0.82
CA GLY A 95 -3.11 16.00 0.65
C GLY A 95 -3.84 16.26 1.96
N ARG A 96 -5.16 16.42 1.85
CA ARG A 96 -6.07 16.55 2.99
C ARG A 96 -7.05 15.39 3.11
N GLY A 97 -7.09 14.54 2.09
CA GLY A 97 -7.89 13.33 2.06
C GLY A 97 -7.04 12.09 2.32
N ASP A 98 -7.69 10.99 2.65
CA ASP A 98 -7.04 9.72 2.87
C ASP A 98 -6.58 9.12 1.54
N SER A 99 -5.28 8.96 1.40
CA SER A 99 -4.70 8.22 0.28
C SER A 99 -4.66 6.73 0.61
N MET A 100 -4.91 5.88 -0.38
CA MET A 100 -5.05 4.44 -0.18
C MET A 100 -4.38 3.67 -1.32
N LEU A 101 -3.76 2.54 -0.98
CA LEU A 101 -3.27 1.52 -1.90
C LEU A 101 -4.01 0.22 -1.60
N VAL A 102 -4.69 -0.32 -2.60
CA VAL A 102 -5.31 -1.63 -2.56
C VAL A 102 -4.62 -2.52 -3.57
N MET A 103 -4.17 -3.69 -3.14
CA MET A 103 -3.54 -4.69 -4.00
C MET A 103 -4.23 -6.03 -3.81
N THR A 104 -4.50 -6.73 -4.91
CA THR A 104 -4.77 -8.17 -4.87
C THR A 104 -3.49 -8.91 -5.22
N THR A 105 -3.18 -10.01 -4.55
CA THR A 105 -1.95 -10.76 -4.79
C THR A 105 -2.09 -12.23 -4.41
N HIS A 106 -1.38 -13.09 -5.13
CA HIS A 106 -1.13 -14.49 -4.78
C HIS A 106 0.34 -14.73 -4.41
N SER A 107 1.13 -13.65 -4.28
CA SER A 107 2.57 -13.77 -4.07
C SER A 107 2.97 -13.77 -2.60
N PRO A 108 3.63 -14.83 -2.12
CA PRO A 108 4.22 -14.83 -0.79
C PRO A 108 5.34 -13.78 -0.64
N TYR A 109 5.98 -13.36 -1.74
CA TYR A 109 7.06 -12.37 -1.71
C TYR A 109 6.53 -10.96 -1.45
N ILE A 110 5.37 -10.60 -2.00
CA ILE A 110 4.69 -9.33 -1.68
C ILE A 110 4.30 -9.31 -0.22
N LEU A 111 3.66 -10.38 0.27
CA LEU A 111 3.25 -10.51 1.66
C LEU A 111 4.44 -10.42 2.63
N SER A 112 5.49 -11.18 2.37
CA SER A 112 6.71 -11.14 3.18
C SER A 112 7.36 -9.76 3.19
N THR A 113 7.35 -9.05 2.06
CA THR A 113 7.86 -7.69 1.97
C THR A 113 7.05 -6.72 2.83
N LEU A 114 5.72 -6.80 2.79
CA LEU A 114 4.85 -5.98 3.65
C LEU A 114 5.11 -6.28 5.13
N ASN A 115 5.28 -7.56 5.51
CA ASN A 115 5.60 -7.95 6.88
C ASN A 115 6.96 -7.39 7.34
N VAL A 116 7.97 -7.33 6.47
CA VAL A 116 9.23 -6.66 6.78
C VAL A 116 9.00 -5.17 7.07
N LEU A 117 8.24 -4.46 6.22
CA LEU A 117 7.95 -3.03 6.43
C LEU A 117 7.15 -2.77 7.73
N ILE A 118 6.23 -3.67 8.09
CA ILE A 118 5.49 -3.62 9.36
C ILE A 118 6.44 -3.82 10.54
N ALA A 119 7.33 -4.82 10.47
CA ALA A 119 8.32 -5.09 11.51
C ALA A 119 9.31 -3.93 11.69
N GLU A 120 9.75 -3.30 10.59
CA GLU A 120 10.57 -2.09 10.62
C GLU A 120 9.85 -0.93 11.34
N ALA A 121 8.57 -0.71 11.04
CA ALA A 121 7.78 0.32 11.70
C ALA A 121 7.63 0.06 13.19
N TYR A 122 7.32 -1.18 13.57
CA TYR A 122 7.22 -1.61 14.96
C TYR A 122 8.55 -1.42 15.72
N ALA A 123 9.66 -1.85 15.13
CA ALA A 123 11.00 -1.72 15.73
C ALA A 123 11.39 -0.24 15.94
N MET A 124 11.06 0.62 14.98
CA MET A 124 11.33 2.07 15.08
C MET A 124 10.45 2.75 16.13
N ASP A 125 9.21 2.32 16.31
CA ASP A 125 8.33 2.82 17.37
C ASP A 125 8.84 2.39 18.75
N ALA A 126 9.24 1.12 18.90
CA ALA A 126 9.77 0.58 20.15
C ALA A 126 11.14 1.19 20.54
N LYS A 127 12.00 1.52 19.58
CA LYS A 127 13.37 2.04 19.80
C LYS A 127 13.72 3.21 18.87
N PRO A 128 13.05 4.36 18.97
CA PRO A 128 13.17 5.46 18.01
C PRO A 128 14.56 6.13 17.97
N LYS A 129 15.36 5.96 19.04
CA LYS A 129 16.71 6.53 19.17
C LYS A 129 17.84 5.57 18.78
N SER A 130 17.52 4.35 18.32
CA SER A 130 18.54 3.38 17.94
C SER A 130 19.18 3.70 16.61
N ASP A 131 20.45 4.11 16.63
CA ASP A 131 21.21 4.37 15.40
C ASP A 131 21.41 3.10 14.56
N LYS A 132 21.49 1.93 15.21
CA LYS A 132 21.57 0.64 14.52
C LYS A 132 20.30 0.39 13.67
N LEU A 133 19.10 0.60 14.22
CA LEU A 133 17.85 0.48 13.47
C LEU A 133 17.77 1.51 12.34
N ARG A 134 18.18 2.75 12.59
CA ARG A 134 18.14 3.81 11.59
C ARG A 134 18.97 3.52 10.34
N ASN A 135 19.97 2.66 10.43
CA ASN A 135 20.85 2.30 9.32
C ASN A 135 20.30 1.14 8.48
N ILE A 136 19.36 0.34 9.00
CA ILE A 136 18.81 -0.82 8.30
C ILE A 136 17.35 -0.63 7.86
N VAL A 137 16.63 0.37 8.43
CA VAL A 137 15.21 0.59 8.21
C VAL A 137 14.99 1.61 7.10
N ASN A 138 14.06 1.32 6.20
CA ASN A 138 13.60 2.28 5.18
C ASN A 138 12.54 3.22 5.75
N LYS A 139 12.98 4.36 6.31
CA LYS A 139 12.11 5.35 6.98
C LYS A 139 11.02 5.95 6.08
N GLU A 140 11.22 5.92 4.78
CA GLU A 140 10.29 6.52 3.82
C GLU A 140 9.04 5.68 3.59
N CYS A 141 9.07 4.41 4.02
CA CYS A 141 8.00 3.44 3.78
C CYS A 141 7.29 2.97 5.06
N LEU A 142 7.55 3.57 6.23
CA LEU A 142 7.04 3.06 7.50
C LEU A 142 5.56 3.38 7.72
N PHE A 143 4.76 2.33 7.84
CA PHE A 143 3.39 2.38 8.31
C PHE A 143 3.20 1.40 9.47
N PRO A 144 2.53 1.79 10.57
CA PRO A 144 2.19 0.86 11.64
C PRO A 144 1.18 -0.20 11.15
N LEU A 145 1.12 -1.35 11.81
CA LEU A 145 0.17 -2.42 11.47
C LEU A 145 -1.28 -1.90 11.37
N SER A 146 -1.65 -0.94 12.20
CA SER A 146 -2.99 -0.33 12.19
C SER A 146 -3.34 0.42 10.90
N ALA A 147 -2.37 0.70 10.03
CA ALA A 147 -2.59 1.30 8.72
C ALA A 147 -2.85 0.25 7.62
N TYR A 148 -2.75 -1.03 7.95
CA TYR A 148 -3.00 -2.13 7.02
C TYR A 148 -4.34 -2.79 7.31
N SER A 149 -4.97 -3.29 6.26
CA SER A 149 -6.07 -4.24 6.29
C SER A 149 -5.75 -5.35 5.30
N ALA A 150 -5.86 -6.58 5.70
CA ALA A 150 -5.55 -7.73 4.84
C ALA A 150 -6.64 -8.79 4.98
N TYR A 151 -7.12 -9.27 3.84
CA TYR A 151 -8.20 -10.24 3.78
C TYR A 151 -7.86 -11.36 2.82
N TYR A 152 -8.16 -12.58 3.23
CA TYR A 152 -8.17 -13.74 2.36
C TYR A 152 -9.57 -13.98 1.81
N ILE A 153 -9.68 -14.19 0.51
CA ILE A 153 -10.95 -14.51 -0.15
C ILE A 153 -11.10 -16.03 -0.17
N GLN A 154 -12.06 -16.53 0.61
CA GLN A 154 -12.34 -17.94 0.72
C GLN A 154 -13.08 -18.48 -0.53
N GLU A 155 -13.11 -19.81 -0.71
CA GLU A 155 -13.80 -20.48 -1.83
C GLU A 155 -15.29 -20.15 -1.91
N ASP A 156 -15.94 -19.89 -0.76
CA ASP A 156 -17.35 -19.47 -0.69
C ASP A 156 -17.56 -17.96 -0.94
N GLY A 157 -16.51 -17.24 -1.30
CA GLY A 157 -16.52 -15.80 -1.58
C GLY A 157 -16.51 -14.90 -0.35
N LYS A 158 -16.37 -15.46 0.86
CA LYS A 158 -16.24 -14.66 2.08
C LYS A 158 -14.83 -14.13 2.28
N PHE A 159 -14.75 -13.02 3.01
CA PHE A 159 -13.48 -12.40 3.41
C PHE A 159 -13.14 -12.83 4.83
N ALA A 160 -11.96 -13.41 5.00
CA ALA A 160 -11.38 -13.67 6.32
C ALA A 160 -10.28 -12.62 6.59
N ASP A 161 -10.35 -11.95 7.75
CA ASP A 161 -9.28 -11.05 8.19
C ASP A 161 -8.07 -11.92 8.56
N ILE A 162 -6.91 -11.61 7.94
CA ILE A 162 -5.65 -12.34 8.14
C ILE A 162 -4.61 -11.50 8.87
N ILE A 163 -5.01 -10.38 9.51
CA ILE A 163 -4.12 -9.60 10.37
C ILE A 163 -3.94 -10.32 11.72
N ASP A 164 -2.71 -10.75 12.00
CA ASP A 164 -2.34 -11.29 13.30
C ASP A 164 -1.74 -10.18 14.18
N LYS A 165 -2.51 -9.76 15.19
CA LYS A 165 -2.13 -8.68 16.10
C LYS A 165 -1.16 -9.14 17.19
N ASP A 166 -1.15 -10.44 17.51
CA ASP A 166 -0.32 -10.99 18.58
C ASP A 166 1.14 -11.05 18.17
N ILE A 167 1.40 -11.37 16.90
CA ILE A 167 2.75 -11.39 16.33
C ILE A 167 3.03 -10.20 15.41
N THR A 168 2.09 -9.26 15.30
CA THR A 168 2.26 -7.98 14.56
C THR A 168 2.62 -8.20 13.08
N MET A 169 1.83 -9.02 12.36
CA MET A 169 2.05 -9.33 10.95
C MET A 169 0.76 -9.70 10.21
N ILE A 170 0.86 -9.80 8.88
CA ILE A 170 -0.17 -10.38 8.02
C ILE A 170 0.12 -11.87 7.90
N SER A 171 -0.85 -12.73 8.22
CA SER A 171 -0.70 -14.20 8.10
C SER A 171 -0.56 -14.61 6.63
N GLY A 172 0.35 -15.54 6.37
CA GLY A 172 0.57 -16.13 5.05
C GLY A 172 0.09 -17.59 4.95
N ASN A 173 -0.50 -18.13 6.01
CA ASN A 173 -0.87 -19.56 6.08
C ASN A 173 -1.76 -20.00 4.92
N GLU A 174 -2.65 -19.12 4.47
CA GLU A 174 -3.58 -19.41 3.38
C GLU A 174 -2.89 -19.50 2.00
N LEU A 175 -1.71 -18.90 1.85
CA LEU A 175 -0.92 -18.97 0.61
C LEU A 175 -0.05 -20.24 0.56
N ASP A 176 0.16 -20.90 1.69
CA ASP A 176 1.08 -22.05 1.84
C ASP A 176 0.38 -23.42 1.78
N GLY A 177 -0.92 -23.48 1.53
CA GLY A 177 -1.68 -24.73 1.49
C GLY A 177 -1.14 -25.78 0.51
N VAL A 178 -0.43 -25.34 -0.55
CA VAL A 178 0.26 -26.25 -1.48
C VAL A 178 1.52 -26.85 -0.85
N SER A 179 2.27 -26.07 -0.07
CA SER A 179 3.44 -26.56 0.66
C SER A 179 3.04 -27.61 1.68
N ASP A 180 1.98 -27.39 2.45
CA ASP A 180 1.46 -28.37 3.41
C ASP A 180 1.03 -29.67 2.73
N TRP A 181 0.38 -29.59 1.57
CA TRP A 181 0.02 -30.76 0.78
C TRP A 181 1.24 -31.53 0.29
N VAL A 182 2.29 -30.82 -0.18
CA VAL A 182 3.55 -31.41 -0.64
C VAL A 182 4.23 -32.14 0.51
N ASP A 183 4.35 -31.51 1.67
CA ASP A 183 5.01 -32.05 2.85
C ASP A 183 4.27 -33.29 3.36
N ASP A 184 2.93 -33.25 3.48
CA ASP A 184 2.13 -34.44 3.85
C ASP A 184 2.32 -35.57 2.83
N LYS A 185 2.30 -35.26 1.54
CA LYS A 185 2.47 -36.25 0.48
C LYS A 185 3.83 -36.90 0.51
N ILE A 186 4.91 -36.11 0.67
CA ILE A 186 6.29 -36.62 0.77
C ILE A 186 6.44 -37.43 2.05
N ALA A 187 5.91 -36.98 3.18
CA ALA A 187 5.95 -37.71 4.43
C ALA A 187 5.32 -39.14 4.31
N ARG A 188 4.14 -39.20 3.67
CA ARG A 188 3.47 -40.50 3.41
C ARG A 188 4.26 -41.39 2.47
N ILE A 189 4.88 -40.85 1.43
CA ILE A 189 5.72 -41.60 0.52
C ILE A 189 6.95 -42.15 1.28
N ASN A 190 7.60 -41.33 2.08
CA ASN A 190 8.78 -41.73 2.85
C ASN A 190 8.43 -42.77 3.91
N ALA A 191 7.26 -42.67 4.54
CA ALA A 191 6.80 -43.71 5.48
C ALA A 191 6.64 -45.09 4.81
N VAL A 192 6.20 -45.12 3.55
CA VAL A 192 6.10 -46.39 2.78
C VAL A 192 7.46 -46.90 2.30
N LEU A 193 8.37 -45.98 1.92
CA LEU A 193 9.68 -46.38 1.37
C LEU A 193 10.72 -46.77 2.44
N TYR A 194 10.64 -46.14 3.60
CA TYR A 194 11.66 -46.20 4.64
C TYR A 194 11.09 -46.53 6.02
N GLY A 195 9.76 -46.67 6.16
CA GLY A 195 9.16 -47.18 7.39
C GLY A 195 9.55 -48.66 7.58
N GLU A 196 10.01 -49.00 8.76
CA GLU A 196 10.17 -50.41 9.14
C GLU A 196 8.78 -51.05 9.23
N ASP A 197 8.60 -52.24 8.59
CA ASP A 197 7.39 -53.08 8.67
C ASP A 197 7.08 -53.55 10.11
#